data_d17b2f8f07eb1e98ccc8cc8eef34ea4a
#
_entry.id   d17b2f8f07eb1e98ccc8cc8eef34ea4a
#
_cell.length_a   1.000
_cell.length_b   1.000
_cell.length_c   1.000
_cell.angle_alpha   90.00
_cell.angle_beta   90.00
_cell.angle_gamma   90.00
#
_symmetry.space_group_name_H-M   'P 1'
#
loop_
_entity.id
_entity.type
_entity.pdbx_description
1 polymer ?
#
loop_
_entity_poly.entity_id
_entity_poly.type
_entity_poly.pdbx_seq_one_letter_code
_entity_poly.pdbx_strand_id
1 'polypeptide(L)'
;MAHLMRRAGFGANRGELERLADLGYDAAVDELIDPPDSRSAGKTAMLLRYQPGALLPGGTPNPGQFNWLYHMITTQRPLHEKVALFWHHVFATGNSKVDNCDQMLEQLVMFRKYGMGNYREMLVELSKNPAMIYWLDNNENHRDAVNENWGRELLELFSMGQGNYTEEDVFECARAFTGWTIAPKPTSGGGSRFTWDFEYREDDHDDGEKHFLGQRGRFNGEDVIDIIVRQPATARFIARHLYNFFVADEVQ
;
A
#
# COMPACT_ATOMS: atom_id res chain seq x y z
N MET A 1 8.30 -12.41 24.92
CA MET A 1 7.36 -11.30 24.60
C MET A 1 8.06 -10.05 24.06
N ALA A 2 9.06 -9.45 24.72
CA ALA A 2 9.68 -8.20 24.24
C ALA A 2 10.25 -8.29 22.80
N HIS A 3 10.82 -9.43 22.41
CA HIS A 3 11.28 -9.65 21.04
C HIS A 3 10.10 -9.72 20.05
N LEU A 4 9.05 -10.48 20.38
CA LEU A 4 7.82 -10.56 19.57
C LEU A 4 7.23 -9.17 19.34
N MET A 5 7.06 -8.37 20.40
CA MET A 5 6.46 -7.03 20.30
C MET A 5 7.31 -6.02 19.52
N ARG A 6 8.63 -6.20 19.46
CA ARG A 6 9.48 -5.40 18.57
C ARG A 6 9.37 -5.82 17.10
N ARG A 7 9.21 -7.11 16.83
CA ARG A 7 9.07 -7.63 15.46
C ARG A 7 7.66 -7.42 14.91
N ALA A 8 6.64 -7.79 15.66
CA ALA A 8 5.23 -7.71 15.25
C ALA A 8 4.56 -6.36 15.58
N GLY A 9 5.30 -5.39 16.11
CA GLY A 9 4.77 -4.08 16.48
C GLY A 9 5.88 -3.05 16.67
N PHE A 10 5.65 -2.11 17.57
CA PHE A 10 6.56 -0.99 17.88
C PHE A 10 7.09 -1.05 19.32
N GLY A 11 7.11 -2.22 19.92
CA GLY A 11 7.40 -2.48 21.32
C GLY A 11 6.13 -2.48 22.18
N ALA A 12 6.31 -2.65 23.47
CA ALA A 12 5.22 -2.59 24.47
C ALA A 12 5.77 -2.12 25.82
N ASN A 13 4.91 -1.51 26.64
CA ASN A 13 5.26 -1.17 28.01
C ASN A 13 5.35 -2.42 28.90
N ARG A 14 5.89 -2.27 30.10
CA ARG A 14 6.14 -3.39 31.00
C ARG A 14 4.87 -4.18 31.36
N GLY A 15 3.78 -3.47 31.68
CA GLY A 15 2.52 -4.13 32.05
C GLY A 15 1.94 -4.96 30.91
N GLU A 16 2.04 -4.48 29.66
CA GLU A 16 1.62 -5.23 28.48
C GLU A 16 2.51 -6.44 28.22
N LEU A 17 3.83 -6.31 28.42
CA LEU A 17 4.75 -7.45 28.29
C LEU A 17 4.47 -8.53 29.33
N GLU A 18 4.15 -8.15 30.58
CA GLU A 18 3.75 -9.08 31.64
C GLU A 18 2.42 -9.77 31.30
N ARG A 19 1.40 -9.02 30.88
CA ARG A 19 0.11 -9.55 30.44
C ARG A 19 0.25 -10.58 29.29
N LEU A 20 1.02 -10.26 28.26
CA LEU A 20 1.26 -11.16 27.14
C LEU A 20 2.11 -12.39 27.56
N ALA A 21 3.00 -12.23 28.52
CA ALA A 21 3.78 -13.36 29.05
C ALA A 21 2.87 -14.35 29.81
N ASP A 22 1.92 -13.83 30.60
CA ASP A 22 0.94 -14.64 31.32
C ASP A 22 -0.05 -15.33 30.37
N LEU A 23 -0.40 -14.66 29.25
CA LEU A 23 -1.26 -15.23 28.19
C LEU A 23 -0.60 -16.41 27.48
N GLY A 24 0.73 -16.40 27.34
CA GLY A 24 1.51 -17.39 26.60
C GLY A 24 1.79 -16.96 25.15
N TYR A 25 2.81 -17.61 24.53
CA TYR A 25 3.33 -17.19 23.23
C TYR A 25 2.29 -17.33 22.11
N ASP A 26 1.69 -18.51 21.98
CA ASP A 26 0.78 -18.80 20.87
C ASP A 26 -0.49 -17.92 20.93
N ALA A 27 -1.08 -17.79 22.12
CA ALA A 27 -2.23 -16.91 22.31
C ALA A 27 -1.90 -15.42 22.10
N ALA A 28 -0.67 -15.00 22.42
CA ALA A 28 -0.22 -13.63 22.14
C ALA A 28 -0.06 -13.40 20.62
N VAL A 29 0.38 -14.40 19.86
CA VAL A 29 0.46 -14.34 18.39
C VAL A 29 -0.94 -14.28 17.79
N ASP A 30 -1.87 -15.13 18.25
CA ASP A 30 -3.26 -15.13 17.79
C ASP A 30 -3.93 -13.76 18.04
N GLU A 31 -3.73 -13.17 19.22
CA GLU A 31 -4.24 -11.83 19.55
C GLU A 31 -3.63 -10.73 18.65
N LEU A 32 -2.38 -10.86 18.24
CA LEU A 32 -1.75 -9.92 17.31
C LEU A 32 -2.32 -10.02 15.89
N ILE A 33 -2.65 -11.23 15.45
CA ILE A 33 -3.22 -11.51 14.13
C ILE A 33 -4.68 -11.05 14.07
N ASP A 34 -5.48 -11.45 15.05
CA ASP A 34 -6.90 -11.13 15.17
C ASP A 34 -7.21 -10.45 16.52
N PRO A 35 -6.84 -9.19 16.68
CA PRO A 35 -7.05 -8.47 17.93
C PRO A 35 -8.55 -8.25 18.21
N PRO A 36 -8.97 -8.34 19.46
CA PRO A 36 -10.34 -8.06 19.85
C PRO A 36 -10.74 -6.63 19.43
N ASP A 37 -12.03 -6.45 19.10
CA ASP A 37 -12.55 -5.16 18.62
C ASP A 37 -12.16 -4.02 19.58
N SER A 38 -11.24 -3.20 19.14
CA SER A 38 -10.74 -2.06 19.90
C SER A 38 -11.43 -0.79 19.41
N ARG A 39 -12.17 -0.12 20.28
CA ARG A 39 -12.74 1.19 19.99
C ARG A 39 -11.63 2.24 19.92
N SER A 40 -11.16 2.56 18.71
CA SER A 40 -10.13 3.58 18.47
C SER A 40 -10.65 5.03 18.59
N ALA A 41 -11.96 5.22 18.74
CA ALA A 41 -12.61 6.54 18.68
C ALA A 41 -12.07 7.57 19.71
N GLY A 42 -11.66 7.12 20.90
CA GLY A 42 -11.12 8.03 21.93
C GLY A 42 -9.73 8.60 21.63
N LYS A 43 -8.92 7.88 20.86
CA LYS A 43 -7.53 8.27 20.59
C LYS A 43 -7.45 9.33 19.48
N THR A 44 -8.27 9.22 18.46
CA THR A 44 -8.39 10.24 17.41
C THR A 44 -8.92 11.57 17.98
N ALA A 45 -9.89 11.53 18.91
CA ALA A 45 -10.39 12.71 19.59
C ALA A 45 -9.32 13.40 20.44
N MET A 46 -8.41 12.63 21.04
CA MET A 46 -7.28 13.15 21.80
C MET A 46 -6.24 13.85 20.89
N LEU A 47 -5.93 13.27 19.74
CA LEU A 47 -5.07 13.88 18.73
C LEU A 47 -5.65 15.20 18.21
N LEU A 48 -6.94 15.22 17.88
CA LEU A 48 -7.68 16.43 17.47
C LEU A 48 -7.62 17.54 18.53
N ARG A 49 -7.69 17.18 19.80
CA ARG A 49 -7.68 18.12 20.91
C ARG A 49 -6.32 18.79 21.12
N TYR A 50 -5.22 18.03 21.01
CA TYR A 50 -3.88 18.51 21.33
C TYR A 50 -3.04 18.90 20.12
N GLN A 51 -3.37 18.35 18.95
CA GLN A 51 -2.70 18.64 17.67
C GLN A 51 -3.72 18.74 16.53
N PRO A 52 -4.61 19.74 16.55
CA PRO A 52 -5.65 19.86 15.52
C PRO A 52 -5.06 19.96 14.10
N GLY A 53 -3.89 20.57 13.95
CA GLY A 53 -3.17 20.67 12.67
C GLY A 53 -2.73 19.32 12.09
N ALA A 54 -2.63 18.27 12.89
CA ALA A 54 -2.24 16.93 12.42
C ALA A 54 -3.32 16.22 11.57
N LEU A 55 -4.54 16.78 11.55
CA LEU A 55 -5.68 16.22 10.82
C LEU A 55 -6.29 17.23 9.83
N LEU A 56 -5.66 18.38 9.62
CA LEU A 56 -6.14 19.37 8.66
C LEU A 56 -5.78 18.95 7.23
N PRO A 57 -6.73 18.94 6.31
CA PRO A 57 -6.50 18.69 4.90
C PRO A 57 -5.48 19.67 4.29
N GLY A 58 -4.67 19.20 3.36
CA GLY A 58 -3.73 20.04 2.60
C GLY A 58 -2.60 20.65 3.44
N GLY A 59 -2.36 20.10 4.64
CA GLY A 59 -1.25 20.49 5.49
C GLY A 59 0.11 20.15 4.90
N THR A 60 1.16 20.68 5.52
CA THR A 60 2.54 20.27 5.26
C THR A 60 2.72 18.77 5.56
N PRO A 61 3.75 18.09 5.04
CA PRO A 61 4.02 16.67 5.35
C PRO A 61 4.04 16.35 6.84
N ASN A 62 4.50 17.29 7.68
CA ASN A 62 4.62 17.10 9.12
C ASN A 62 3.34 16.65 9.83
N PRO A 63 2.14 17.24 9.61
CA PRO A 63 0.91 16.75 10.23
C PRO A 63 0.60 15.29 9.90
N GLY A 64 0.80 14.86 8.65
CA GLY A 64 0.60 13.47 8.24
C GLY A 64 1.58 12.52 8.92
N GLN A 65 2.86 12.90 9.03
CA GLN A 65 3.87 12.13 9.74
C GLN A 65 3.56 12.02 11.24
N PHE A 66 3.15 13.12 11.88
CA PHE A 66 2.70 13.11 13.28
C PHE A 66 1.48 12.21 13.50
N ASN A 67 0.50 12.29 12.60
CA ASN A 67 -0.67 11.43 12.64
C ASN A 67 -0.25 9.94 12.61
N TRP A 68 0.61 9.57 11.67
CA TRP A 68 1.04 8.18 11.54
C TRP A 68 1.89 7.71 12.71
N LEU A 69 2.85 8.51 13.18
CA LEU A 69 3.62 8.20 14.38
C LEU A 69 2.73 8.03 15.63
N TYR A 70 1.72 8.90 15.78
CA TYR A 70 0.76 8.77 16.85
C TYR A 70 -0.02 7.45 16.78
N HIS A 71 -0.45 7.05 15.57
CA HIS A 71 -1.08 5.74 15.34
C HIS A 71 -0.15 4.59 15.70
N MET A 72 1.11 4.61 15.28
CA MET A 72 2.10 3.57 15.62
C MET A 72 2.28 3.41 17.14
N ILE A 73 2.29 4.51 17.88
CA ILE A 73 2.50 4.50 19.34
C ILE A 73 1.25 4.05 20.09
N THR A 74 0.05 4.42 19.59
CA THR A 74 -1.20 4.27 20.34
C THR A 74 -2.10 3.16 19.86
N THR A 75 -1.76 2.51 18.74
CA THR A 75 -2.59 1.46 18.14
C THR A 75 -2.77 0.27 19.09
N GLN A 76 -3.97 -0.30 19.08
CA GLN A 76 -4.26 -1.59 19.73
C GLN A 76 -4.16 -2.75 18.73
N ARG A 77 -3.79 -2.47 17.49
CA ARG A 77 -3.54 -3.43 16.42
C ARG A 77 -2.10 -3.28 15.91
N PRO A 78 -1.09 -3.54 16.76
CA PRO A 78 0.30 -3.21 16.44
C PRO A 78 0.83 -3.96 15.22
N LEU A 79 0.43 -5.22 15.02
CA LEU A 79 0.83 -6.00 13.84
C LEU A 79 0.24 -5.41 12.55
N HIS A 80 -1.04 -5.03 12.55
CA HIS A 80 -1.67 -4.42 11.37
C HIS A 80 -0.98 -3.11 10.98
N GLU A 81 -0.63 -2.29 11.96
CA GLU A 81 0.11 -1.05 11.72
C GLU A 81 1.55 -1.31 11.25
N LYS A 82 2.19 -2.36 11.78
CA LYS A 82 3.52 -2.79 11.35
C LYS A 82 3.51 -3.34 9.92
N VAL A 83 2.46 -4.05 9.54
CA VAL A 83 2.24 -4.53 8.17
C VAL A 83 1.93 -3.36 7.23
N ALA A 84 1.18 -2.34 7.66
CA ALA A 84 0.99 -1.13 6.86
C ALA A 84 2.32 -0.41 6.59
N LEU A 85 3.21 -0.35 7.59
CA LEU A 85 4.58 0.17 7.41
C LEU A 85 5.40 -0.70 6.45
N PHE A 86 5.28 -2.03 6.53
CA PHE A 86 5.91 -2.95 5.59
C PHE A 86 5.46 -2.67 4.15
N TRP A 87 4.16 -2.55 3.90
CA TRP A 87 3.64 -2.26 2.57
C TRP A 87 4.06 -0.87 2.06
N HIS A 88 4.09 0.13 2.93
CA HIS A 88 4.62 1.44 2.55
C HIS A 88 6.12 1.41 2.21
N HIS A 89 6.88 0.50 2.82
CA HIS A 89 8.28 0.27 2.45
C HIS A 89 8.42 -0.42 1.09
N VAL A 90 7.60 -1.45 0.82
CA VAL A 90 7.62 -2.17 -0.46
C VAL A 90 7.06 -1.31 -1.60
N PHE A 91 5.90 -0.67 -1.38
CA PHE A 91 5.19 0.17 -2.35
C PHE A 91 5.50 1.65 -2.12
N ALA A 92 6.79 1.97 -2.08
CA ALA A 92 7.29 3.28 -1.70
C ALA A 92 6.69 4.41 -2.56
N THR A 93 5.99 5.33 -1.89
CA THR A 93 5.36 6.50 -2.48
C THR A 93 5.80 7.74 -1.70
N GLY A 94 6.22 8.80 -2.39
CA GLY A 94 6.82 9.97 -1.75
C GLY A 94 5.93 11.22 -1.84
N ASN A 95 5.67 11.86 -0.70
CA ASN A 95 4.98 13.16 -0.69
C ASN A 95 5.76 14.26 -1.41
N SER A 96 7.04 14.08 -1.68
CA SER A 96 7.87 15.03 -2.43
C SER A 96 7.39 15.25 -3.87
N LYS A 97 6.73 14.25 -4.48
CA LYS A 97 6.10 14.36 -5.80
C LYS A 97 4.58 14.46 -5.70
N VAL A 98 3.95 13.62 -4.86
CA VAL A 98 2.47 13.61 -4.71
C VAL A 98 1.95 14.95 -4.20
N ASP A 99 2.71 15.59 -3.30
CA ASP A 99 2.39 16.90 -2.68
C ASP A 99 0.94 17.01 -2.18
N ASN A 100 0.39 15.89 -1.73
CA ASN A 100 -0.96 15.77 -1.22
C ASN A 100 -0.99 14.83 -0.01
N CYS A 101 -0.99 15.42 1.19
CA CYS A 101 -0.93 14.67 2.44
C CYS A 101 -2.16 13.77 2.66
N ASP A 102 -3.35 14.21 2.21
CA ASP A 102 -4.58 13.45 2.37
C ASP A 102 -4.53 12.16 1.56
N GLN A 103 -4.05 12.23 0.31
CA GLN A 103 -3.87 11.05 -0.54
C GLN A 103 -2.83 10.07 0.02
N MET A 104 -1.76 10.59 0.64
CA MET A 104 -0.78 9.74 1.33
C MET A 104 -1.39 9.06 2.56
N LEU A 105 -2.24 9.74 3.33
CA LEU A 105 -2.95 9.15 4.47
C LEU A 105 -4.00 8.13 4.02
N GLU A 106 -4.73 8.39 2.93
CA GLU A 106 -5.67 7.42 2.32
C GLU A 106 -4.95 6.15 1.86
N GLN A 107 -3.74 6.27 1.31
CA GLN A 107 -2.92 5.10 0.99
C GLN A 107 -2.57 4.26 2.23
N LEU A 108 -2.24 4.90 3.36
CA LEU A 108 -2.01 4.18 4.62
C LEU A 108 -3.28 3.50 5.15
N VAL A 109 -4.46 4.10 4.96
CA VAL A 109 -5.75 3.46 5.29
C VAL A 109 -5.96 2.23 4.42
N MET A 110 -5.63 2.30 3.13
CA MET A 110 -5.69 1.16 2.21
C MET A 110 -4.75 0.04 2.67
N PHE A 111 -3.49 0.33 3.04
CA PHE A 111 -2.56 -0.67 3.56
C PHE A 111 -3.05 -1.34 4.84
N ARG A 112 -3.68 -0.60 5.76
CA ARG A 112 -4.29 -1.18 6.98
C ARG A 112 -5.45 -2.11 6.65
N LYS A 113 -6.25 -1.76 5.65
CA LYS A 113 -7.44 -2.53 5.26
C LYS A 113 -7.08 -3.83 4.55
N TYR A 114 -6.14 -3.78 3.62
CA TYR A 114 -5.82 -4.90 2.74
C TYR A 114 -4.52 -5.63 3.10
N GLY A 115 -3.68 -5.04 3.95
CA GLY A 115 -2.32 -5.51 4.20
C GLY A 115 -2.19 -6.89 4.82
N MET A 116 -3.18 -7.33 5.60
CA MET A 116 -3.24 -8.69 6.17
C MET A 116 -4.10 -9.65 5.31
N GLY A 117 -4.60 -9.18 4.18
CA GLY A 117 -5.52 -9.90 3.31
C GLY A 117 -4.85 -10.55 2.10
N ASN A 118 -5.61 -10.63 1.02
CA ASN A 118 -5.18 -11.23 -0.23
C ASN A 118 -4.27 -10.28 -1.03
N TYR A 119 -3.14 -10.79 -1.50
CA TYR A 119 -2.15 -10.00 -2.22
C TYR A 119 -2.66 -9.49 -3.59
N ARG A 120 -3.50 -10.26 -4.28
CA ARG A 120 -4.18 -9.80 -5.49
C ARG A 120 -5.03 -8.55 -5.23
N GLU A 121 -5.84 -8.60 -4.17
CA GLU A 121 -6.68 -7.45 -3.78
C GLU A 121 -5.82 -6.23 -3.43
N MET A 122 -4.72 -6.44 -2.71
CA MET A 122 -3.77 -5.38 -2.39
C MET A 122 -3.21 -4.71 -3.66
N LEU A 123 -2.79 -5.50 -4.67
CA LEU A 123 -2.24 -4.95 -5.91
C LEU A 123 -3.32 -4.22 -6.73
N VAL A 124 -4.55 -4.71 -6.77
CA VAL A 124 -5.66 -4.04 -7.45
C VAL A 124 -5.96 -2.69 -6.80
N GLU A 125 -6.07 -2.66 -5.48
CA GLU A 125 -6.34 -1.42 -4.74
C GLU A 125 -5.15 -0.43 -4.80
N LEU A 126 -3.93 -0.95 -4.82
CA LEU A 126 -2.72 -0.14 -5.06
C LEU A 126 -2.73 0.51 -6.45
N SER A 127 -3.13 -0.27 -7.47
CA SER A 127 -3.23 0.21 -8.86
C SER A 127 -4.30 1.29 -9.05
N LYS A 128 -5.33 1.26 -8.19
CA LYS A 128 -6.41 2.27 -8.15
C LYS A 128 -6.11 3.42 -7.18
N ASN A 129 -5.02 3.33 -6.42
CA ASN A 129 -4.71 4.35 -5.42
C ASN A 129 -4.20 5.64 -6.08
N PRO A 130 -4.86 6.80 -5.87
CA PRO A 130 -4.51 8.03 -6.56
C PRO A 130 -3.08 8.52 -6.28
N ALA A 131 -2.58 8.35 -5.06
CA ALA A 131 -1.20 8.72 -4.74
C ALA A 131 -0.20 7.88 -5.54
N MET A 132 -0.46 6.58 -5.73
CA MET A 132 0.39 5.68 -6.51
C MET A 132 0.30 5.99 -8.01
N ILE A 133 -0.91 6.19 -8.55
CA ILE A 133 -1.11 6.55 -9.96
C ILE A 133 -0.31 7.81 -10.30
N TYR A 134 -0.40 8.85 -9.46
CA TYR A 134 0.34 10.09 -9.66
C TYR A 134 1.86 9.91 -9.43
N TRP A 135 2.27 9.10 -8.45
CA TRP A 135 3.67 8.83 -8.14
C TRP A 135 4.41 8.18 -9.30
N LEU A 136 3.76 7.24 -10.00
CA LEU A 136 4.33 6.49 -11.12
C LEU A 136 3.83 6.95 -12.49
N ASP A 137 3.20 8.12 -12.57
CA ASP A 137 2.76 8.76 -13.81
C ASP A 137 1.78 7.91 -14.64
N ASN A 138 1.01 7.00 -14.00
CA ASN A 138 0.04 6.22 -14.75
C ASN A 138 -1.14 7.07 -15.26
N ASN A 139 -1.35 8.26 -14.69
CA ASN A 139 -2.28 9.26 -15.24
C ASN A 139 -1.85 9.82 -16.60
N GLU A 140 -0.58 9.64 -16.98
CA GLU A 140 0.00 9.98 -18.29
C GLU A 140 0.14 8.74 -19.21
N ASN A 141 -0.50 7.61 -18.83
CA ASN A 141 -0.47 6.37 -19.59
C ASN A 141 -1.72 6.26 -20.45
N HIS A 142 -1.60 6.61 -21.74
CA HIS A 142 -2.69 6.70 -22.69
C HIS A 142 -2.62 5.62 -23.77
N ARG A 143 -3.76 5.25 -24.36
CA ARG A 143 -3.83 4.28 -25.44
C ARG A 143 -2.87 4.60 -26.59
N ASP A 144 -2.77 5.86 -26.97
CA ASP A 144 -1.93 6.31 -28.10
C ASP A 144 -0.54 6.80 -27.66
N ALA A 145 -0.24 6.81 -26.35
CA ALA A 145 1.02 7.24 -25.75
C ALA A 145 1.28 6.45 -24.47
N VAL A 146 1.74 5.22 -24.62
CA VAL A 146 1.96 4.30 -23.49
C VAL A 146 3.11 4.78 -22.60
N ASN A 147 2.86 4.87 -21.30
CA ASN A 147 3.85 5.14 -20.27
C ASN A 147 4.15 3.85 -19.47
N GLU A 148 5.37 3.35 -19.58
CA GLU A 148 5.77 2.07 -19.00
C GLU A 148 6.06 2.13 -17.49
N ASN A 149 6.12 3.30 -16.88
CA ASN A 149 6.64 3.46 -15.53
C ASN A 149 5.89 2.58 -14.51
N TRP A 150 4.56 2.67 -14.46
CA TRP A 150 3.76 1.81 -13.60
C TRP A 150 3.95 0.31 -13.91
N GLY A 151 3.89 -0.09 -15.17
CA GLY A 151 4.06 -1.48 -15.59
C GLY A 151 5.40 -2.06 -15.16
N ARG A 152 6.47 -1.28 -15.33
CA ARG A 152 7.83 -1.66 -14.91
C ARG A 152 7.92 -1.86 -13.40
N GLU A 153 7.47 -0.88 -12.62
CA GLU A 153 7.54 -0.96 -11.16
C GLU A 153 6.65 -2.08 -10.60
N LEU A 154 5.49 -2.32 -11.20
CA LEU A 154 4.62 -3.43 -10.82
C LEU A 154 5.33 -4.78 -10.97
N LEU A 155 6.09 -4.98 -12.04
CA LEU A 155 6.83 -6.22 -12.27
C LEU A 155 8.13 -6.30 -11.46
N GLU A 156 8.89 -5.22 -11.41
CA GLU A 156 10.23 -5.18 -10.85
C GLU A 156 10.24 -5.04 -9.33
N LEU A 157 9.58 -3.99 -8.80
CA LEU A 157 9.67 -3.65 -7.38
C LEU A 157 8.49 -4.17 -6.55
N PHE A 158 7.35 -4.44 -7.20
CA PHE A 158 6.14 -4.76 -6.46
C PHE A 158 5.74 -6.23 -6.53
N SER A 159 6.23 -7.03 -7.49
CA SER A 159 5.74 -8.39 -7.60
C SER A 159 6.76 -9.49 -7.88
N MET A 160 7.56 -9.40 -8.95
CA MET A 160 8.36 -10.55 -9.39
C MET A 160 9.87 -10.36 -9.22
N GLY A 161 10.35 -9.12 -9.22
CA GLY A 161 11.76 -8.80 -9.23
C GLY A 161 12.42 -8.99 -10.61
N GLN A 162 13.59 -8.38 -10.78
CA GLN A 162 14.35 -8.42 -12.04
C GLN A 162 14.63 -9.85 -12.53
N GLY A 163 14.65 -10.03 -13.85
CA GLY A 163 15.02 -11.30 -14.49
C GLY A 163 13.86 -12.31 -14.62
N ASN A 164 12.65 -11.96 -14.17
CA ASN A 164 11.47 -12.84 -14.27
C ASN A 164 10.44 -12.38 -15.31
N TYR A 165 10.76 -11.38 -16.10
CA TYR A 165 9.95 -10.79 -17.17
C TYR A 165 10.85 -10.19 -18.25
N THR A 166 10.30 -9.85 -19.40
CA THR A 166 10.99 -9.21 -20.52
C THR A 166 10.55 -7.74 -20.65
N GLU A 167 11.27 -6.95 -21.46
CA GLU A 167 10.87 -5.58 -21.79
C GLU A 167 9.53 -5.55 -22.55
N GLU A 168 9.24 -6.58 -23.36
CA GLU A 168 7.94 -6.73 -24.00
C GLU A 168 6.82 -6.91 -22.95
N ASP A 169 7.05 -7.72 -21.91
CA ASP A 169 6.10 -7.87 -20.80
C ASP A 169 5.84 -6.54 -20.07
N VAL A 170 6.86 -5.69 -19.90
CA VAL A 170 6.70 -4.35 -19.31
C VAL A 170 5.76 -3.49 -20.16
N PHE A 171 6.01 -3.45 -21.47
CA PHE A 171 5.19 -2.68 -22.41
C PHE A 171 3.75 -3.18 -22.45
N GLU A 172 3.54 -4.49 -22.55
CA GLU A 172 2.22 -5.11 -22.57
C GLU A 172 1.46 -4.92 -21.25
N CYS A 173 2.19 -4.97 -20.11
CA CYS A 173 1.65 -4.59 -18.81
C CYS A 173 1.16 -3.14 -18.81
N ALA A 174 1.98 -2.21 -19.26
CA ALA A 174 1.61 -0.79 -19.33
C ALA A 174 0.38 -0.54 -20.22
N ARG A 175 0.29 -1.21 -21.37
CA ARG A 175 -0.90 -1.17 -22.24
C ARG A 175 -2.17 -1.60 -21.52
N ALA A 176 -2.08 -2.59 -20.63
CA ALA A 176 -3.24 -3.07 -19.86
C ALA A 176 -3.72 -2.06 -18.79
N PHE A 177 -2.87 -1.12 -18.39
CA PHE A 177 -3.22 -0.05 -17.44
C PHE A 177 -3.50 1.30 -18.09
N THR A 178 -3.54 1.39 -19.41
CA THR A 178 -4.01 2.61 -20.10
C THR A 178 -5.46 2.90 -19.70
N GLY A 179 -5.80 4.17 -19.56
CA GLY A 179 -7.11 4.62 -19.11
C GLY A 179 -7.35 4.51 -17.59
N TRP A 180 -6.45 3.87 -16.83
CA TRP A 180 -6.48 3.90 -15.37
C TRP A 180 -5.86 5.21 -14.88
N THR A 181 -6.69 6.17 -14.48
CA THR A 181 -6.27 7.53 -14.20
C THR A 181 -6.90 8.07 -12.92
N ILE A 182 -6.68 9.34 -12.67
CA ILE A 182 -7.25 10.08 -11.55
C ILE A 182 -8.10 11.23 -12.04
N ALA A 183 -9.21 11.48 -11.36
CA ALA A 183 -10.05 12.66 -11.56
C ALA A 183 -10.06 13.54 -10.32
N PRO A 184 -10.08 14.90 -10.47
CA PRO A 184 -10.26 15.78 -9.34
C PRO A 184 -11.62 15.57 -8.68
N LYS A 185 -11.63 15.35 -7.37
CA LYS A 185 -12.86 15.31 -6.57
C LYS A 185 -13.11 16.68 -5.96
N PRO A 186 -14.27 17.33 -6.22
CA PRO A 186 -14.61 18.58 -5.56
C PRO A 186 -14.68 18.37 -4.04
N THR A 187 -13.88 19.11 -3.28
CA THR A 187 -13.97 19.10 -1.82
C THR A 187 -15.06 20.07 -1.37
N SER A 188 -15.90 19.65 -0.45
CA SER A 188 -17.03 20.44 0.07
C SER A 188 -16.63 21.55 1.07
N GLY A 189 -15.34 21.87 1.21
CA GLY A 189 -14.81 22.90 2.11
C GLY A 189 -13.89 23.86 1.39
N GLY A 190 -14.23 25.12 1.34
CA GLY A 190 -13.44 26.14 0.66
C GLY A 190 -12.02 26.24 1.21
N GLY A 191 -11.03 26.08 0.33
CA GLY A 191 -9.61 26.29 0.61
C GLY A 191 -8.70 25.08 0.50
N SER A 192 -9.20 23.91 0.10
CA SER A 192 -8.35 22.74 0.00
C SER A 192 -7.91 22.44 -1.44
N ARG A 193 -6.71 21.87 -1.55
CA ARG A 193 -6.22 21.21 -2.74
C ARG A 193 -7.21 20.13 -3.16
N PHE A 194 -7.31 19.88 -4.46
CA PHE A 194 -8.15 18.83 -4.99
C PHE A 194 -7.73 17.49 -4.39
N THR A 195 -8.68 16.74 -3.85
CA THR A 195 -8.52 15.30 -3.66
C THR A 195 -8.78 14.63 -5.00
N TRP A 196 -8.14 13.49 -5.20
CA TRP A 196 -8.31 12.71 -6.42
C TRP A 196 -9.04 11.41 -6.09
N ASP A 197 -9.91 10.99 -7.00
CA ASP A 197 -10.47 9.64 -7.02
C ASP A 197 -9.91 8.88 -8.22
N PHE A 198 -9.89 7.57 -8.14
CA PHE A 198 -9.63 6.71 -9.27
C PHE A 198 -10.73 6.89 -10.33
N GLU A 199 -10.32 7.01 -11.59
CA GLU A 199 -11.20 7.01 -12.74
C GLU A 199 -10.70 5.98 -13.77
N TYR A 200 -11.61 5.19 -14.33
CA TYR A 200 -11.33 4.39 -15.50
C TYR A 200 -11.93 5.03 -16.73
N ARG A 201 -11.09 5.38 -17.70
CA ARG A 201 -11.49 5.95 -19.01
C ARG A 201 -11.44 4.87 -20.07
N GLU A 202 -12.58 4.31 -20.37
CA GLU A 202 -12.71 3.24 -21.36
C GLU A 202 -12.28 3.69 -22.78
N ASP A 203 -12.55 4.95 -23.13
CA ASP A 203 -12.15 5.55 -24.39
C ASP A 203 -10.64 5.76 -24.57
N ASP A 204 -9.90 5.77 -23.46
CA ASP A 204 -8.45 5.88 -23.40
C ASP A 204 -7.74 4.54 -23.08
N HIS A 205 -8.52 3.46 -22.95
CA HIS A 205 -7.97 2.11 -22.74
C HIS A 205 -7.59 1.43 -24.06
N ASP A 206 -6.45 0.74 -24.09
CA ASP A 206 -6.03 -0.10 -25.20
C ASP A 206 -6.68 -1.49 -25.10
N ASP A 207 -7.77 -1.70 -25.86
CA ASP A 207 -8.50 -2.97 -25.97
C ASP A 207 -7.82 -3.99 -26.91
N GLY A 208 -6.67 -3.70 -27.47
CA GLY A 208 -5.93 -4.59 -28.35
C GLY A 208 -5.51 -5.89 -27.68
N GLU A 209 -5.29 -6.92 -28.49
CA GLU A 209 -4.68 -8.15 -28.00
C GLU A 209 -3.28 -7.85 -27.44
N LYS A 210 -2.97 -8.44 -26.29
CA LYS A 210 -1.71 -8.33 -25.56
C LYS A 210 -1.08 -9.71 -25.41
N HIS A 211 0.25 -9.74 -25.38
CA HIS A 211 1.02 -10.95 -25.14
C HIS A 211 1.85 -10.77 -23.87
N PHE A 212 1.35 -11.25 -22.73
CA PHE A 212 1.91 -10.98 -21.43
C PHE A 212 2.26 -12.27 -20.68
N LEU A 213 3.52 -12.43 -20.26
CA LEU A 213 4.04 -13.61 -19.54
C LEU A 213 3.60 -14.94 -20.19
N GLY A 214 3.70 -15.02 -21.51
CA GLY A 214 3.36 -16.21 -22.30
C GLY A 214 1.86 -16.44 -22.54
N GLN A 215 0.99 -15.56 -22.07
CA GLN A 215 -0.45 -15.62 -22.30
C GLN A 215 -0.88 -14.58 -23.34
N ARG A 216 -1.96 -14.86 -24.07
CA ARG A 216 -2.53 -13.94 -25.06
C ARG A 216 -3.98 -13.65 -24.73
N GLY A 217 -4.37 -12.38 -24.85
CA GLY A 217 -5.74 -11.96 -24.61
C GLY A 217 -5.91 -10.45 -24.64
N ARG A 218 -7.15 -9.99 -24.55
CA ARG A 218 -7.47 -8.56 -24.36
C ARG A 218 -7.48 -8.26 -22.86
N PHE A 219 -6.27 -8.13 -22.29
CA PHE A 219 -6.10 -7.96 -20.87
C PHE A 219 -6.29 -6.50 -20.45
N ASN A 220 -7.05 -6.31 -19.37
CA ASN A 220 -7.09 -5.10 -18.58
C ASN A 220 -6.15 -5.24 -17.36
N GLY A 221 -5.94 -4.18 -16.58
CA GLY A 221 -5.05 -4.17 -15.43
C GLY A 221 -5.31 -5.28 -14.42
N GLU A 222 -6.59 -5.59 -14.11
CA GLU A 222 -6.91 -6.68 -13.19
C GLU A 222 -6.53 -8.06 -13.74
N ASP A 223 -6.67 -8.30 -15.06
CA ASP A 223 -6.27 -9.57 -15.69
C ASP A 223 -4.74 -9.76 -15.61
N VAL A 224 -3.99 -8.67 -15.83
CA VAL A 224 -2.52 -8.67 -15.70
C VAL A 224 -2.11 -9.00 -14.26
N ILE A 225 -2.76 -8.41 -13.27
CA ILE A 225 -2.53 -8.74 -11.85
C ILE A 225 -2.82 -10.21 -11.58
N ASP A 226 -3.91 -10.76 -12.14
CA ASP A 226 -4.25 -12.19 -12.02
C ASP A 226 -3.17 -13.11 -12.59
N ILE A 227 -2.53 -12.71 -13.68
CA ILE A 227 -1.42 -13.45 -14.27
C ILE A 227 -0.17 -13.34 -13.38
N ILE A 228 0.15 -12.16 -12.88
CA ILE A 228 1.30 -11.88 -12.02
C ILE A 228 1.25 -12.70 -10.71
N VAL A 229 0.11 -12.70 -10.03
CA VAL A 229 0.00 -13.37 -8.72
C VAL A 229 0.09 -14.90 -8.81
N ARG A 230 -0.09 -15.47 -10.00
CA ARG A 230 0.09 -16.90 -10.27
C ARG A 230 1.55 -17.28 -10.55
N GLN A 231 2.43 -16.30 -10.75
CA GLN A 231 3.84 -16.58 -11.02
C GLN A 231 4.56 -17.04 -9.75
N PRO A 232 5.31 -18.15 -9.79
CA PRO A 232 6.12 -18.58 -8.64
C PRO A 232 7.15 -17.53 -8.19
N ALA A 233 7.60 -16.68 -9.10
CA ALA A 233 8.49 -15.56 -8.80
C ALA A 233 7.85 -14.57 -7.83
N THR A 234 6.57 -14.25 -8.00
CA THR A 234 5.81 -13.34 -7.13
C THR A 234 5.76 -13.85 -5.69
N ALA A 235 5.44 -15.13 -5.50
CA ALA A 235 5.41 -15.73 -4.17
C ALA A 235 6.79 -15.68 -3.48
N ARG A 236 7.87 -15.99 -4.21
CA ARG A 236 9.24 -15.92 -3.69
C ARG A 236 9.64 -14.48 -3.34
N PHE A 237 9.33 -13.53 -4.21
CA PHE A 237 9.65 -12.12 -4.02
C PHE A 237 9.02 -11.57 -2.74
N ILE A 238 7.72 -11.76 -2.57
CA ILE A 238 7.00 -11.27 -1.38
C ILE A 238 7.42 -12.00 -0.12
N ALA A 239 7.59 -13.33 -0.16
CA ALA A 239 8.07 -14.10 0.99
C ALA A 239 9.46 -13.63 1.46
N ARG A 240 10.36 -13.30 0.54
CA ARG A 240 11.68 -12.74 0.84
C ARG A 240 11.57 -11.38 1.54
N HIS A 241 10.74 -10.47 1.02
CA HIS A 241 10.53 -9.16 1.66
C HIS A 241 9.93 -9.29 3.06
N LEU A 242 8.94 -10.16 3.25
CA LEU A 242 8.36 -10.45 4.56
C LEU A 242 9.39 -11.03 5.52
N TYR A 243 10.20 -11.98 5.06
CA TYR A 243 11.26 -12.58 5.88
C TYR A 243 12.27 -11.51 6.34
N ASN A 244 12.77 -10.70 5.41
CA ASN A 244 13.76 -9.66 5.72
C ASN A 244 13.21 -8.60 6.70
N PHE A 245 11.94 -8.23 6.55
CA PHE A 245 11.33 -7.22 7.41
C PHE A 245 10.99 -7.74 8.82
N PHE A 246 10.42 -8.95 8.91
CA PHE A 246 9.88 -9.48 10.17
C PHE A 246 10.81 -10.45 10.90
N VAL A 247 11.68 -11.17 10.21
CA VAL A 247 12.46 -12.27 10.80
C VAL A 247 13.93 -11.90 10.94
N ALA A 248 14.66 -11.81 9.85
CA ALA A 248 16.11 -11.54 9.87
C ALA A 248 16.58 -11.07 8.49
N ASP A 249 17.68 -10.33 8.46
CA ASP A 249 18.35 -9.97 7.22
C ASP A 249 18.87 -11.24 6.54
N GLU A 250 18.78 -11.31 5.20
CA GLU A 250 19.40 -12.38 4.45
C GLU A 250 20.92 -12.31 4.57
N VAL A 251 21.53 -13.46 4.72
CA VAL A 251 22.97 -13.61 4.55
C VAL A 251 23.24 -13.48 3.04
N GLN A 252 23.95 -12.43 2.65
CA GLN A 252 24.38 -12.19 1.28
C GLN A 252 25.48 -13.17 0.86
#